data_8171b9d5d61545027c5b52c841d9dc39
#
_entry.id   8171b9d5d61545027c5b52c841d9dc39
#
_cell.length_a   1.000
_cell.length_b   1.000
_cell.length_c   1.000
_cell.angle_alpha   90.00
_cell.angle_beta   90.00
_cell.angle_gamma   90.00
#
_symmetry.space_group_name_H-M   'P 1'
#
loop_
_entity.id
_entity.type
_entity.pdbx_description
1 polymer ?
#
loop_
_entity_poly.entity_id
_entity_poly.type
_entity_poly.pdbx_seq_one_letter_code
_entity_poly.pdbx_strand_id
1 'polypeptide(L)'
;MKSSAIKLACVLALGLVAISVSYSAATRPSNIANKNELTTLQDDLKSICQCVEKFGPAAPTLDPTVLPIDVSLENNTTCKGRDKCPDPNGCCQPCFDCYGWQLFIALNWPAKAAGEPDPGKPFGSPGDYSSVVWQTYKDALKVFGDTQPTAWGQDTGHELALNSAVLIDTFLEADLQSDNNWLTDQDGNVVRYEIRMNLDEFRYIIKNDVWHQEGIYKLVKDGPGINLPSTKSEFGNVGAMETKAAWRIIPEARRAYFEQNYKTAHARVYDPDTKTWKDRDVALVGLHIIKKTPNSPQWVWATFEHKDNVPVEGDSGKGKTWNFFNPDAPPDYRPDWDHPPTSLTPQTTPAQIIRVKQIKADDIDAAPLNDAMHKLIKARFPGSVWANYDLISVQWPADPLNPTPNPKISKVLPSGQPRPRVLANTTMESYQQTKFSDGAYGMSPGITSDQGQEKDINVEDKGKSSCISCHRISAITPQFVNHRGEKWWTDYSTLFFKAKVKK
;
A
#
# COMPACT_ATOMS: atom_id res chain seq x y z
N MET A 1 -60.86 -31.99 60.46
CA MET A 1 -60.16 -33.23 60.91
C MET A 1 -58.74 -33.17 60.42
N LYS A 2 -57.81 -33.42 61.30
CA LYS A 2 -56.36 -33.17 61.16
C LYS A 2 -55.73 -34.12 60.14
N SER A 3 -54.84 -33.59 59.26
CA SER A 3 -53.87 -34.38 58.53
C SER A 3 -52.51 -33.74 58.62
N SER A 4 -51.55 -34.51 59.10
CA SER A 4 -50.19 -34.18 59.43
C SER A 4 -49.34 -34.15 58.15
N ALA A 5 -48.52 -33.07 57.98
CA ALA A 5 -47.49 -32.96 56.96
C ALA A 5 -46.18 -33.56 57.45
N ILE A 6 -45.62 -34.45 56.67
CA ILE A 6 -44.26 -34.98 56.86
C ILE A 6 -43.31 -34.13 55.98
N LYS A 7 -42.36 -33.43 56.62
CA LYS A 7 -41.28 -32.75 55.98
C LYS A 7 -40.14 -33.74 55.76
N LEU A 8 -39.79 -33.93 54.46
CA LEU A 8 -38.56 -34.66 54.09
C LEU A 8 -37.52 -33.58 53.70
N ALA A 9 -36.45 -33.46 54.47
CA ALA A 9 -35.35 -32.59 54.22
C ALA A 9 -34.30 -33.36 53.44
N CYS A 10 -34.11 -33.03 52.15
CA CYS A 10 -32.94 -33.43 51.35
C CYS A 10 -31.83 -32.41 51.53
N VAL A 11 -30.75 -32.84 52.20
CA VAL A 11 -29.50 -32.07 52.27
C VAL A 11 -28.71 -32.39 50.99
N LEU A 12 -28.64 -31.45 50.05
CA LEU A 12 -27.72 -31.49 48.90
C LEU A 12 -26.44 -30.77 49.32
N ALA A 13 -25.37 -31.54 49.57
CA ALA A 13 -24.02 -31.00 49.70
C ALA A 13 -23.47 -30.68 48.33
N LEU A 14 -23.47 -29.40 47.91
CA LEU A 14 -22.74 -28.91 46.74
C LEU A 14 -21.27 -28.72 47.13
N GLY A 15 -20.44 -29.64 46.70
CA GLY A 15 -18.99 -29.49 46.73
C GLY A 15 -18.56 -28.49 45.68
N LEU A 16 -18.22 -27.26 46.10
CA LEU A 16 -17.52 -26.28 45.28
C LEU A 16 -16.06 -26.74 45.07
N VAL A 17 -15.76 -27.34 43.92
CA VAL A 17 -14.39 -27.50 43.46
C VAL A 17 -13.96 -26.16 42.90
N ALA A 18 -13.20 -25.38 43.67
CA ALA A 18 -12.52 -24.21 43.20
C ALA A 18 -11.37 -24.62 42.28
N ILE A 19 -11.58 -24.62 40.97
CA ILE A 19 -10.49 -24.72 40.02
C ILE A 19 -9.79 -23.35 40.02
N SER A 20 -8.69 -23.24 40.75
CA SER A 20 -7.76 -22.15 40.66
C SER A 20 -7.04 -22.26 39.31
N VAL A 21 -7.54 -21.58 38.28
CA VAL A 21 -6.79 -21.32 37.04
C VAL A 21 -5.67 -20.34 37.41
N SER A 22 -4.49 -20.88 37.69
CA SER A 22 -3.29 -20.09 37.81
C SER A 22 -3.00 -19.50 36.42
N TYR A 23 -3.41 -18.26 36.18
CA TYR A 23 -2.87 -17.48 35.10
C TYR A 23 -1.37 -17.30 35.40
N SER A 24 -0.57 -18.19 34.84
CA SER A 24 0.85 -17.92 34.70
C SER A 24 0.96 -16.65 33.85
N ALA A 25 1.29 -15.54 34.50
CA ALA A 25 1.70 -14.35 33.79
C ALA A 25 2.87 -14.77 32.90
N ALA A 26 2.60 -14.90 31.61
CA ALA A 26 3.64 -15.12 30.63
C ALA A 26 4.66 -14.01 30.86
N THR A 27 5.80 -14.37 31.41
CA THR A 27 6.95 -13.47 31.55
C THR A 27 7.21 -12.93 30.16
N ARG A 28 7.00 -11.62 29.98
CA ARG A 28 7.41 -10.91 28.78
C ARG A 28 8.85 -11.32 28.49
N PRO A 29 9.18 -11.78 27.28
CA PRO A 29 10.57 -12.04 26.95
C PRO A 29 11.34 -10.74 27.16
N SER A 30 12.25 -10.73 28.10
CA SER A 30 13.10 -9.59 28.50
C SER A 30 14.24 -9.35 27.49
N ASN A 31 14.00 -9.56 26.20
CA ASN A 31 15.00 -9.37 25.16
C ASN A 31 14.68 -8.15 24.28
N ILE A 32 14.47 -6.99 24.92
CA ILE A 32 14.71 -5.73 24.21
C ILE A 32 16.22 -5.62 24.10
N ALA A 33 16.74 -5.49 22.86
CA ALA A 33 18.15 -5.33 22.59
C ALA A 33 18.76 -4.19 23.45
N ASN A 34 19.95 -4.40 23.90
CA ASN A 34 20.64 -3.35 24.65
C ASN A 34 21.03 -2.19 23.71
N LYS A 35 21.40 -1.05 24.30
CA LYS A 35 21.72 0.16 23.54
C LYS A 35 22.86 -0.04 22.52
N ASN A 36 23.85 -0.86 22.84
CA ASN A 36 24.99 -1.11 21.95
C ASN A 36 24.57 -1.93 20.74
N GLU A 37 23.73 -2.94 20.92
CA GLU A 37 23.17 -3.75 19.84
C GLU A 37 22.32 -2.90 18.88
N LEU A 38 21.44 -2.04 19.40
CA LEU A 38 20.65 -1.12 18.58
C LEU A 38 21.55 -0.13 17.82
N THR A 39 22.65 0.33 18.42
CA THR A 39 23.60 1.22 17.75
C THR A 39 24.29 0.49 16.61
N THR A 40 24.73 -0.75 16.79
CA THR A 40 25.34 -1.57 15.74
C THR A 40 24.38 -1.78 14.57
N LEU A 41 23.14 -2.16 14.86
CA LEU A 41 22.11 -2.34 13.81
C LEU A 41 21.84 -1.03 13.03
N GLN A 42 21.88 0.11 13.71
CA GLN A 42 21.71 1.42 13.07
C GLN A 42 22.91 1.79 12.20
N ASP A 43 24.13 1.44 12.60
CA ASP A 43 25.34 1.67 11.80
C ASP A 43 25.40 0.76 10.58
N ASP A 44 24.95 -0.49 10.69
CA ASP A 44 24.77 -1.41 9.57
C ASP A 44 23.79 -0.81 8.53
N LEU A 45 22.66 -0.26 8.98
CA LEU A 45 21.70 0.42 8.10
C LEU A 45 22.31 1.62 7.39
N LYS A 46 23.10 2.47 8.07
CA LYS A 46 23.79 3.59 7.42
C LYS A 46 24.72 3.12 6.32
N SER A 47 25.41 2.01 6.54
CA SER A 47 26.29 1.39 5.53
C SER A 47 25.52 0.90 4.31
N ILE A 48 24.33 0.32 4.51
CA ILE A 48 23.45 -0.15 3.42
C ILE A 48 22.85 1.04 2.66
N CYS A 49 22.33 2.06 3.37
CA CYS A 49 21.60 3.18 2.78
C CYS A 49 22.46 4.09 1.91
N GLN A 50 23.73 4.27 2.27
CA GLN A 50 24.65 5.16 1.55
C GLN A 50 24.10 6.59 1.35
N CYS A 51 23.32 7.09 2.30
CA CYS A 51 22.73 8.42 2.28
C CYS A 51 23.54 9.42 3.10
N VAL A 52 23.44 10.69 2.73
CA VAL A 52 23.88 11.83 3.56
C VAL A 52 22.67 12.50 4.20
N GLU A 53 22.85 13.08 5.38
CA GLU A 53 21.80 13.81 6.11
C GLU A 53 21.54 15.19 5.48
N LYS A 54 20.90 15.21 4.33
CA LYS A 54 20.53 16.47 3.65
C LYS A 54 19.05 16.80 3.78
N PHE A 55 18.17 15.81 3.59
CA PHE A 55 16.73 16.00 3.60
C PHE A 55 16.01 15.03 4.55
N GLY A 56 16.76 14.24 5.29
CA GLY A 56 16.30 13.27 6.25
C GLY A 56 17.47 12.53 6.89
N PRO A 57 17.24 11.55 7.74
CA PRO A 57 18.30 10.76 8.37
C PRO A 57 19.09 9.97 7.32
N ALA A 58 20.38 9.74 7.58
CA ALA A 58 21.25 8.92 6.71
C ALA A 58 20.79 7.45 6.57
N ALA A 59 19.96 6.98 7.49
CA ALA A 59 19.31 5.67 7.46
C ALA A 59 17.96 5.74 8.18
N PRO A 60 17.03 4.82 7.94
CA PRO A 60 15.77 4.76 8.65
C PRO A 60 15.96 4.64 10.16
N THR A 61 15.14 5.35 10.91
CA THR A 61 15.11 5.33 12.37
C THR A 61 13.73 4.89 12.86
N LEU A 62 13.68 4.17 13.98
CA LEU A 62 12.39 3.79 14.59
C LEU A 62 11.82 4.98 15.40
N ASP A 63 11.72 6.13 14.75
CA ASP A 63 11.12 7.36 15.27
C ASP A 63 9.97 7.80 14.34
N PRO A 64 8.71 7.73 14.80
CA PRO A 64 7.55 8.07 13.98
C PRO A 64 7.45 9.57 13.68
N THR A 65 8.17 10.42 14.39
CA THR A 65 8.13 11.87 14.19
C THR A 65 9.01 12.32 13.04
N VAL A 66 9.88 11.42 12.55
CA VAL A 66 10.78 11.66 11.42
C VAL A 66 10.05 11.28 10.11
N LEU A 67 9.31 12.22 9.57
CA LEU A 67 8.74 12.10 8.23
C LEU A 67 9.70 12.78 7.24
N PRO A 68 10.36 12.04 6.33
CA PRO A 68 11.35 12.64 5.44
C PRO A 68 10.66 13.55 4.41
N ILE A 69 11.21 14.75 4.22
CA ILE A 69 10.60 15.77 3.37
C ILE A 69 10.93 15.52 1.90
N ASP A 70 12.16 15.15 1.61
CA ASP A 70 12.67 15.03 0.25
C ASP A 70 13.74 13.96 0.14
N VAL A 71 14.03 13.54 -1.08
CA VAL A 71 15.13 12.66 -1.45
C VAL A 71 15.60 12.99 -2.85
N SER A 72 16.89 12.96 -3.09
CA SER A 72 17.47 13.26 -4.40
C SER A 72 18.77 12.49 -4.64
N LEU A 73 19.29 12.57 -5.85
CA LEU A 73 20.60 12.01 -6.19
C LEU A 73 21.72 12.60 -5.32
N GLU A 74 21.57 13.83 -4.84
CA GLU A 74 22.57 14.49 -4.00
C GLU A 74 22.64 13.90 -2.56
N ASN A 75 21.61 13.16 -2.13
CA ASN A 75 21.64 12.47 -0.84
C ASN A 75 22.54 11.24 -0.87
N ASN A 76 22.86 10.73 -2.03
CA ASN A 76 23.56 9.47 -2.16
C ASN A 76 25.09 9.69 -2.19
N THR A 77 25.82 9.02 -1.31
CA THR A 77 27.29 9.17 -1.21
C THR A 77 28.02 8.65 -2.44
N THR A 78 27.46 7.66 -3.14
CA THR A 78 28.06 7.07 -4.35
C THR A 78 27.69 7.83 -5.63
N CYS A 79 26.62 8.58 -5.61
CA CYS A 79 26.15 9.39 -6.75
C CYS A 79 26.45 10.88 -6.62
N LYS A 80 27.13 11.28 -5.55
CA LYS A 80 27.46 12.69 -5.27
C LYS A 80 28.27 13.30 -6.41
N GLY A 81 27.80 14.48 -6.90
CA GLY A 81 28.44 15.21 -8.00
C GLY A 81 28.13 14.68 -9.40
N ARG A 82 27.13 13.78 -9.53
CA ARG A 82 26.60 13.35 -10.81
C ARG A 82 25.22 13.95 -11.03
N ASP A 83 25.05 14.71 -12.07
CA ASP A 83 23.76 15.32 -12.45
C ASP A 83 22.72 14.27 -12.84
N LYS A 84 23.17 13.07 -13.09
CA LYS A 84 22.36 11.89 -13.49
C LYS A 84 22.95 10.66 -12.82
N CYS A 85 22.11 9.67 -12.53
CA CYS A 85 22.60 8.35 -12.19
C CYS A 85 23.00 7.62 -13.49
N PRO A 86 24.26 7.69 -13.93
CA PRO A 86 24.67 7.14 -15.22
C PRO A 86 24.93 5.64 -15.14
N ASP A 87 24.98 5.11 -13.93
CA ASP A 87 25.29 3.71 -13.71
C ASP A 87 24.01 2.88 -13.85
N PRO A 88 23.92 2.00 -14.87
CA PRO A 88 22.85 1.03 -14.97
C PRO A 88 22.79 0.13 -13.73
N ASN A 89 23.85 0.09 -12.91
CA ASN A 89 24.00 -0.79 -11.75
C ASN A 89 23.40 -0.20 -10.45
N GLY A 90 22.51 0.77 -10.51
CA GLY A 90 21.66 1.12 -9.37
C GLY A 90 22.31 1.83 -8.19
N CYS A 91 23.47 2.49 -8.35
CA CYS A 91 24.24 3.10 -7.25
C CYS A 91 23.46 4.10 -6.37
N CYS A 92 22.34 4.63 -6.87
CA CYS A 92 21.50 5.59 -6.13
C CYS A 92 20.31 4.93 -5.43
N GLN A 93 19.97 3.70 -5.77
CA GLN A 93 18.78 3.00 -5.29
C GLN A 93 18.73 2.84 -3.77
N PRO A 94 19.82 2.45 -3.07
CA PRO A 94 19.75 2.21 -1.64
C PRO A 94 19.22 3.40 -0.83
N CYS A 95 19.58 4.63 -1.20
CA CYS A 95 19.10 5.80 -0.48
C CYS A 95 17.60 6.05 -0.70
N PHE A 96 17.07 5.80 -1.90
CA PHE A 96 15.64 5.88 -2.16
C PHE A 96 14.88 4.78 -1.43
N ASP A 97 15.41 3.56 -1.36
CA ASP A 97 14.80 2.47 -0.62
C ASP A 97 14.77 2.76 0.90
N CYS A 98 15.83 3.36 1.44
CA CYS A 98 15.88 3.80 2.83
C CYS A 98 14.89 4.93 3.12
N TYR A 99 14.72 5.86 2.18
CA TYR A 99 13.67 6.87 2.26
C TYR A 99 12.27 6.23 2.30
N GLY A 100 12.02 5.21 1.47
CA GLY A 100 10.77 4.44 1.48
C GLY A 100 10.51 3.78 2.83
N TRP A 101 11.52 3.15 3.44
CA TRP A 101 11.39 2.57 4.77
C TRP A 101 11.12 3.62 5.86
N GLN A 102 11.73 4.80 5.79
CA GLN A 102 11.42 5.87 6.75
C GLN A 102 9.99 6.38 6.60
N LEU A 103 9.47 6.51 5.36
CA LEU A 103 8.05 6.78 5.13
C LEU A 103 7.17 5.69 5.73
N PHE A 104 7.52 4.43 5.51
CA PHE A 104 6.78 3.30 6.06
C PHE A 104 6.69 3.35 7.58
N ILE A 105 7.80 3.61 8.27
CA ILE A 105 7.83 3.72 9.74
C ILE A 105 6.92 4.86 10.21
N ALA A 106 7.09 6.05 9.66
CA ALA A 106 6.31 7.22 10.08
C ALA A 106 4.80 7.03 9.87
N LEU A 107 4.42 6.38 8.76
CA LEU A 107 3.01 6.22 8.38
C LEU A 107 2.33 5.01 9.03
N ASN A 108 3.09 3.97 9.36
CA ASN A 108 2.54 2.75 9.96
C ASN A 108 2.65 2.72 11.49
N TRP A 109 3.02 3.83 12.12
CA TRP A 109 2.96 3.95 13.57
C TRP A 109 1.51 4.12 14.03
N PRO A 110 1.12 3.58 15.21
CA PRO A 110 -0.22 3.83 15.77
C PRO A 110 -0.51 5.32 15.86
N ALA A 111 -1.69 5.74 15.43
CA ALA A 111 -2.09 7.14 15.45
C ALA A 111 -2.69 7.55 16.81
N LYS A 112 -2.42 8.79 17.26
CA LYS A 112 -3.13 9.43 18.38
C LYS A 112 -4.22 10.39 17.90
N ALA A 113 -4.03 10.95 16.71
CA ALA A 113 -4.97 11.85 16.04
C ALA A 113 -4.78 11.76 14.51
N ALA A 114 -5.67 12.40 13.76
CA ALA A 114 -5.62 12.37 12.31
C ALA A 114 -4.28 12.94 11.76
N GLY A 115 -3.49 12.07 11.17
CA GLY A 115 -2.17 12.36 10.63
C GLY A 115 -1.05 12.43 11.67
N GLU A 116 -1.32 12.14 12.93
CA GLU A 116 -0.32 12.26 14.00
C GLU A 116 0.01 10.91 14.64
N PRO A 117 1.29 10.51 14.70
CA PRO A 117 1.70 9.29 15.38
C PRO A 117 1.61 9.43 16.91
N ASP A 118 1.46 8.30 17.58
CA ASP A 118 1.58 8.16 19.04
C ASP A 118 2.92 7.49 19.41
N PRO A 119 3.99 8.25 19.68
CA PRO A 119 5.29 7.68 20.04
C PRO A 119 5.27 6.85 21.33
N GLY A 120 4.22 7.00 22.15
CA GLY A 120 4.04 6.23 23.39
C GLY A 120 3.58 4.79 23.14
N LYS A 121 3.13 4.46 21.92
CA LYS A 121 2.70 3.12 21.58
C LYS A 121 3.80 2.33 20.85
N PRO A 122 3.85 0.99 21.03
CA PRO A 122 4.79 0.16 20.31
C PRO A 122 4.45 0.08 18.82
N PHE A 123 5.46 -0.09 17.99
CA PHE A 123 5.33 -0.21 16.55
C PHE A 123 4.87 -1.62 16.15
N GLY A 124 3.61 -1.77 15.77
CA GLY A 124 3.04 -2.99 15.20
C GLY A 124 2.82 -4.15 16.16
N SER A 125 2.16 -3.89 17.30
CA SER A 125 1.77 -4.98 18.22
C SER A 125 0.85 -5.99 17.54
N PRO A 126 1.05 -7.30 17.76
CA PRO A 126 0.13 -8.33 17.30
C PRO A 126 -1.29 -8.11 17.84
N GLY A 127 -2.29 -8.34 16.99
CA GLY A 127 -3.70 -8.19 17.35
C GLY A 127 -4.13 -6.73 17.61
N ASP A 128 -3.31 -5.75 17.23
CA ASP A 128 -3.68 -4.34 17.34
C ASP A 128 -4.49 -3.89 16.11
N TYR A 129 -5.79 -3.70 16.32
CA TYR A 129 -6.73 -3.18 15.33
C TYR A 129 -6.79 -1.66 15.27
N SER A 130 -6.05 -0.95 16.12
CA SER A 130 -6.04 0.50 16.12
C SER A 130 -5.47 1.05 14.82
N SER A 131 -5.96 2.24 14.41
CA SER A 131 -5.47 2.87 13.19
C SER A 131 -4.02 3.31 13.32
N VAL A 132 -3.29 3.14 12.23
CA VAL A 132 -1.99 3.77 12.03
C VAL A 132 -2.14 5.12 11.34
N VAL A 133 -1.08 5.91 11.29
CA VAL A 133 -1.12 7.31 10.80
C VAL A 133 -1.82 7.44 9.46
N TRP A 134 -1.40 6.67 8.44
CA TRP A 134 -2.00 6.78 7.10
C TRP A 134 -3.48 6.36 7.06
N GLN A 135 -3.93 5.46 7.93
CA GLN A 135 -5.34 5.06 8.01
C GLN A 135 -6.25 6.19 8.52
N THR A 136 -5.66 7.23 9.10
CA THR A 136 -6.37 8.44 9.54
C THR A 136 -6.39 9.55 8.48
N TYR A 137 -5.73 9.33 7.35
CA TYR A 137 -5.76 10.23 6.20
C TYR A 137 -7.15 10.26 5.56
N LYS A 138 -7.40 11.25 4.72
CA LYS A 138 -8.70 11.42 4.08
C LYS A 138 -8.91 10.34 3.02
N ASP A 139 -10.02 9.63 3.12
CA ASP A 139 -10.42 8.64 2.12
C ASP A 139 -10.80 9.35 0.81
N ALA A 140 -10.22 8.91 -0.30
CA ALA A 140 -10.46 9.48 -1.62
C ALA A 140 -11.94 9.44 -2.03
N LEU A 141 -12.68 8.38 -1.67
CA LEU A 141 -14.10 8.25 -1.96
C LEU A 141 -14.96 9.28 -1.23
N LYS A 142 -14.50 9.77 -0.07
CA LYS A 142 -15.19 10.80 0.71
C LYS A 142 -14.83 12.22 0.26
N VAL A 143 -13.82 12.36 -0.61
CA VAL A 143 -13.42 13.65 -1.16
C VAL A 143 -14.11 13.92 -2.49
N PHE A 144 -14.14 12.95 -3.39
CA PHE A 144 -14.66 13.09 -4.75
C PHE A 144 -16.14 12.67 -4.88
N GLY A 145 -16.96 13.01 -3.90
CA GLY A 145 -18.39 12.70 -3.87
C GLY A 145 -19.29 13.72 -4.56
N ASP A 146 -20.59 13.57 -4.36
CA ASP A 146 -21.62 14.49 -4.90
C ASP A 146 -21.76 15.79 -4.07
N THR A 147 -21.16 15.85 -2.89
CA THR A 147 -21.25 16.97 -1.94
C THR A 147 -19.87 17.40 -1.50
N GLN A 148 -19.76 18.63 -1.02
CA GLN A 148 -18.52 19.13 -0.48
C GLN A 148 -17.98 18.20 0.61
N PRO A 149 -16.68 17.83 0.55
CA PRO A 149 -16.08 16.96 1.53
C PRO A 149 -16.16 17.51 2.95
N THR A 150 -16.34 16.61 3.92
CA THR A 150 -16.26 16.94 5.34
C THR A 150 -14.85 17.42 5.71
N ALA A 151 -14.74 18.23 6.78
CA ALA A 151 -13.45 18.74 7.23
C ALA A 151 -12.48 17.60 7.63
N TRP A 152 -11.20 17.91 7.64
CA TRP A 152 -10.16 17.00 8.09
C TRP A 152 -10.41 16.48 9.52
N GLY A 153 -10.21 15.19 9.74
CA GLY A 153 -10.38 14.56 11.05
C GLY A 153 -11.83 14.35 11.49
N GLN A 154 -12.82 14.72 10.67
CA GLN A 154 -14.24 14.52 10.99
C GLN A 154 -14.78 13.16 10.51
N ASP A 155 -14.03 12.41 9.75
CA ASP A 155 -14.39 11.03 9.38
C ASP A 155 -14.19 10.14 10.60
N THR A 156 -15.17 10.20 11.53
CA THR A 156 -15.16 9.41 12.74
C THR A 156 -15.53 7.98 12.40
N GLY A 157 -14.56 7.14 12.32
CA GLY A 157 -14.74 5.71 12.14
C GLY A 157 -13.52 5.15 11.43
N HIS A 158 -12.87 4.25 12.11
CA HIS A 158 -11.86 3.37 11.52
C HIS A 158 -12.55 2.33 10.62
N GLU A 159 -13.72 2.67 10.08
CA GLU A 159 -14.40 1.85 9.10
C GLU A 159 -13.71 2.07 7.78
N LEU A 160 -12.94 1.06 7.39
CA LEU A 160 -12.54 0.90 6.01
C LEU A 160 -13.81 0.58 5.24
N ALA A 161 -14.49 1.61 4.77
CA ALA A 161 -15.56 1.43 3.81
C ALA A 161 -14.90 0.97 2.51
N LEU A 162 -14.58 -0.31 2.44
CA LEU A 162 -14.21 -0.97 1.19
C LEU A 162 -15.48 -0.99 0.34
N ASN A 163 -15.72 0.12 -0.33
CA ASN A 163 -17.00 0.48 -0.88
C ASN A 163 -17.24 -0.22 -2.19
N SER A 164 -18.20 -1.07 -2.23
CA SER A 164 -18.68 -1.69 -3.44
C SER A 164 -20.12 -1.32 -3.83
N ALA A 165 -20.76 -0.34 -3.17
CA ALA A 165 -21.93 0.33 -3.79
C ALA A 165 -21.51 1.14 -5.02
N VAL A 166 -20.24 1.41 -5.09
CA VAL A 166 -19.39 1.71 -6.19
C VAL A 166 -18.84 0.40 -6.80
N LEU A 167 -19.45 -0.78 -6.64
CA LEU A 167 -18.93 -1.97 -7.29
C LEU A 167 -18.87 -1.78 -8.80
N ILE A 168 -19.77 -1.01 -9.37
CA ILE A 168 -19.66 -0.60 -10.77
C ILE A 168 -18.51 0.38 -10.96
N ASP A 169 -18.21 1.27 -10.00
CA ASP A 169 -17.15 2.30 -10.10
C ASP A 169 -15.85 1.89 -9.40
N THR A 170 -15.85 0.99 -8.42
CA THR A 170 -14.64 0.38 -7.84
C THR A 170 -14.23 -0.90 -8.54
N PHE A 171 -15.09 -1.47 -9.32
CA PHE A 171 -14.68 -2.37 -10.39
C PHE A 171 -13.77 -1.64 -11.37
N LEU A 172 -14.08 -0.39 -11.69
CA LEU A 172 -13.15 0.47 -12.43
C LEU A 172 -11.80 0.66 -11.72
N GLU A 173 -11.70 0.57 -10.39
CA GLU A 173 -10.40 0.62 -9.70
C GLU A 173 -9.71 -0.74 -9.61
N ALA A 174 -10.43 -1.81 -9.44
CA ALA A 174 -9.91 -3.14 -9.69
C ALA A 174 -9.61 -3.32 -11.18
N ASP A 175 -10.47 -2.81 -12.08
CA ASP A 175 -10.27 -2.77 -13.52
C ASP A 175 -9.03 -1.96 -13.90
N LEU A 176 -8.82 -0.80 -13.31
CA LEU A 176 -7.61 0.01 -13.56
C LEU A 176 -6.34 -0.64 -13.00
N GLN A 177 -6.47 -1.61 -12.07
CA GLN A 177 -5.33 -2.26 -11.45
C GLN A 177 -5.03 -3.63 -11.97
N SER A 178 -6.04 -4.35 -12.42
CA SER A 178 -5.92 -5.74 -12.84
C SER A 178 -6.26 -5.96 -14.31
N ASP A 179 -6.37 -4.91 -15.11
CA ASP A 179 -6.75 -5.01 -16.52
C ASP A 179 -8.08 -5.81 -16.69
N ASN A 180 -9.07 -5.50 -15.84
CA ASN A 180 -10.37 -6.17 -15.65
C ASN A 180 -10.33 -7.55 -14.96
N ASN A 181 -9.26 -7.85 -14.22
CA ASN A 181 -9.12 -9.13 -13.54
C ASN A 181 -9.18 -8.96 -12.01
N TRP A 182 -9.63 -10.01 -11.34
CA TRP A 182 -9.85 -10.02 -9.88
C TRP A 182 -8.75 -10.81 -9.18
N LEU A 183 -8.11 -10.19 -8.20
CA LEU A 183 -7.22 -10.91 -7.30
C LEU A 183 -8.04 -11.55 -6.18
N THR A 184 -8.12 -12.87 -6.19
CA THR A 184 -8.75 -13.67 -5.13
C THR A 184 -7.69 -14.35 -4.28
N ASP A 185 -7.87 -14.33 -2.96
CA ASP A 185 -6.99 -15.05 -2.05
C ASP A 185 -7.27 -16.56 -2.06
N GLN A 186 -6.47 -17.34 -1.32
CA GLN A 186 -6.64 -18.80 -1.25
C GLN A 186 -7.88 -19.24 -0.46
N ASP A 187 -8.57 -18.34 0.21
CA ASP A 187 -9.89 -18.57 0.82
C ASP A 187 -11.02 -18.14 -0.12
N GLY A 188 -10.70 -17.71 -1.36
CA GLY A 188 -11.63 -17.33 -2.41
C GLY A 188 -12.24 -15.93 -2.27
N ASN A 189 -11.73 -15.11 -1.35
CA ASN A 189 -12.21 -13.75 -1.18
C ASN A 189 -11.46 -12.79 -2.10
N VAL A 190 -12.18 -11.84 -2.67
CA VAL A 190 -11.58 -10.77 -3.48
C VAL A 190 -10.83 -9.78 -2.58
N VAL A 191 -9.62 -9.44 -2.99
CA VAL A 191 -8.83 -8.36 -2.37
C VAL A 191 -9.56 -7.03 -2.54
N ARG A 192 -9.57 -6.22 -1.50
CA ARG A 192 -10.18 -4.89 -1.47
C ARG A 192 -9.10 -3.83 -1.39
N TYR A 193 -9.37 -2.68 -2.01
CA TYR A 193 -8.40 -1.60 -2.06
C TYR A 193 -8.95 -0.35 -1.39
N GLU A 194 -8.05 0.39 -0.77
CA GLU A 194 -8.33 1.64 -0.10
C GLU A 194 -7.28 2.67 -0.51
N ILE A 195 -7.70 3.88 -0.84
CA ILE A 195 -6.80 4.97 -1.21
C ILE A 195 -7.06 6.17 -0.32
N ARG A 196 -6.00 6.72 0.26
CA ARG A 196 -6.07 7.87 1.14
C ARG A 196 -5.04 8.93 0.78
N MET A 197 -5.38 10.20 1.05
CA MET A 197 -4.52 11.34 0.83
C MET A 197 -4.22 12.06 2.15
N ASN A 198 -3.05 12.67 2.24
CA ASN A 198 -2.66 13.43 3.42
C ASN A 198 -3.33 14.82 3.50
N LEU A 199 -3.07 15.53 4.60
CA LEU A 199 -3.67 16.83 4.87
C LEU A 199 -3.29 17.91 3.84
N ASP A 200 -2.02 17.92 3.38
CA ASP A 200 -1.52 18.93 2.44
C ASP A 200 -2.23 18.81 1.09
N GLU A 201 -2.41 17.58 0.61
CA GLU A 201 -3.13 17.30 -0.62
C GLU A 201 -4.63 17.59 -0.47
N PHE A 202 -5.25 17.15 0.61
CA PHE A 202 -6.65 17.45 0.90
C PHE A 202 -6.94 18.96 0.91
N ARG A 203 -6.08 19.75 1.58
CA ARG A 203 -6.21 21.22 1.60
C ARG A 203 -6.07 21.85 0.22
N TYR A 204 -5.14 21.32 -0.61
CA TYR A 204 -5.01 21.75 -1.99
C TYR A 204 -6.30 21.52 -2.77
N ILE A 205 -6.87 20.33 -2.67
CA ILE A 205 -8.10 19.95 -3.37
C ILE A 205 -9.27 20.84 -2.94
N ILE A 206 -9.44 21.07 -1.63
CA ILE A 206 -10.53 21.93 -1.11
C ILE A 206 -10.35 23.38 -1.49
N LYS A 207 -9.15 23.94 -1.33
CA LYS A 207 -8.88 25.35 -1.60
C LYS A 207 -9.03 25.70 -3.08
N ASN A 208 -8.63 24.81 -3.97
CA ASN A 208 -8.77 25.00 -5.42
C ASN A 208 -10.11 24.49 -5.97
N ASP A 209 -11.01 24.01 -5.12
CA ASP A 209 -12.33 23.49 -5.49
C ASP A 209 -12.29 22.36 -6.52
N VAL A 210 -11.21 21.53 -6.51
CA VAL A 210 -10.98 20.47 -7.52
C VAL A 210 -11.48 19.10 -7.09
N TRP A 211 -12.37 19.03 -6.10
CA TRP A 211 -13.03 17.79 -5.68
C TRP A 211 -14.19 17.36 -6.63
N HIS A 212 -14.52 18.19 -7.63
CA HIS A 212 -15.52 17.92 -8.67
C HIS A 212 -15.06 18.44 -10.05
N GLN A 213 -15.70 17.98 -11.11
CA GLN A 213 -15.22 18.22 -12.48
C GLN A 213 -15.25 19.70 -12.89
N GLU A 214 -16.24 20.49 -12.44
CA GLU A 214 -16.34 21.91 -12.76
C GLU A 214 -15.16 22.72 -12.18
N GLY A 215 -14.76 22.40 -10.94
CA GLY A 215 -13.59 23.02 -10.31
C GLY A 215 -12.29 22.66 -11.04
N ILE A 216 -12.14 21.37 -11.39
CA ILE A 216 -11.00 20.92 -12.19
C ILE A 216 -10.97 21.63 -13.54
N TYR A 217 -12.10 21.72 -14.24
CA TYR A 217 -12.22 22.45 -15.50
C TYR A 217 -11.71 23.88 -15.38
N LYS A 218 -12.22 24.61 -14.38
CA LYS A 218 -11.81 25.99 -14.12
C LYS A 218 -10.32 26.12 -13.89
N LEU A 219 -9.74 25.25 -13.06
CA LEU A 219 -8.31 25.30 -12.76
C LEU A 219 -7.43 24.95 -13.99
N VAL A 220 -7.89 24.02 -14.83
CA VAL A 220 -7.13 23.61 -16.04
C VAL A 220 -7.25 24.62 -17.17
N LYS A 221 -8.44 25.20 -17.39
CA LYS A 221 -8.67 26.17 -18.49
C LYS A 221 -8.13 27.56 -18.16
N ASP A 222 -8.51 28.08 -17.01
CA ASP A 222 -8.25 29.49 -16.66
C ASP A 222 -7.02 29.61 -15.71
N GLY A 223 -6.57 28.52 -15.14
CA GLY A 223 -5.51 28.48 -14.15
C GLY A 223 -4.24 27.76 -14.61
N PRO A 224 -3.37 27.44 -13.65
CA PRO A 224 -2.08 26.77 -13.92
C PRO A 224 -2.21 25.26 -14.22
N GLY A 225 -3.40 24.66 -14.07
CA GLY A 225 -3.59 23.21 -14.04
C GLY A 225 -3.41 22.63 -12.65
N ILE A 226 -3.67 21.32 -12.50
CA ILE A 226 -3.45 20.61 -11.24
C ILE A 226 -1.95 20.47 -11.01
N ASN A 227 -1.48 21.01 -9.88
CA ASN A 227 -0.09 20.89 -9.43
C ASN A 227 -0.08 20.76 -7.91
N LEU A 228 -0.08 19.52 -7.45
CA LEU A 228 -0.10 19.18 -6.03
C LEU A 228 1.16 19.69 -5.31
N PRO A 229 1.07 20.06 -4.03
CA PRO A 229 2.22 20.58 -3.30
C PRO A 229 3.32 19.53 -3.15
N SER A 230 4.58 19.90 -3.33
CA SER A 230 5.74 19.01 -3.19
C SER A 230 6.53 19.25 -1.90
N THR A 231 6.25 20.35 -1.19
CA THR A 231 7.00 20.77 -0.01
C THR A 231 6.15 21.73 0.83
N LYS A 232 6.77 22.37 1.82
CA LYS A 232 6.14 23.41 2.63
C LYS A 232 5.50 24.48 1.73
N SER A 233 4.22 24.70 1.94
CA SER A 233 3.37 25.62 1.16
C SER A 233 2.25 26.16 2.05
N GLU A 234 1.34 26.93 1.46
CA GLU A 234 0.11 27.36 2.14
C GLU A 234 -0.83 26.19 2.50
N PHE A 235 -0.60 24.99 1.93
CA PHE A 235 -1.42 23.80 2.19
C PHE A 235 -0.90 22.97 3.35
N GLY A 236 0.40 23.06 3.68
CA GLY A 236 1.01 22.35 4.79
C GLY A 236 2.54 22.33 4.71
N ASN A 237 3.15 21.38 5.42
CA ASN A 237 4.59 21.37 5.64
C ASN A 237 5.35 20.23 4.94
N VAL A 238 4.64 19.26 4.37
CA VAL A 238 5.25 18.00 3.92
C VAL A 238 5.06 17.69 2.43
N GLY A 239 4.11 18.37 1.77
CA GLY A 239 3.74 18.07 0.39
C GLY A 239 2.70 16.95 0.27
N ALA A 240 2.20 16.75 -0.95
CA ALA A 240 1.18 15.74 -1.25
C ALA A 240 1.71 14.32 -1.05
N MET A 241 0.85 13.46 -0.49
CA MET A 241 1.16 12.07 -0.22
C MET A 241 -0.11 11.24 -0.31
N GLU A 242 -0.03 10.15 -1.06
CA GLU A 242 -1.11 9.19 -1.19
C GLU A 242 -0.66 7.82 -0.68
N THR A 243 -1.59 7.07 -0.13
CA THR A 243 -1.39 5.66 0.22
C THR A 243 -2.46 4.83 -0.43
N LYS A 244 -2.07 3.65 -0.92
CA LYS A 244 -2.98 2.65 -1.44
C LYS A 244 -2.70 1.32 -0.78
N ALA A 245 -3.72 0.78 -0.13
CA ALA A 245 -3.63 -0.46 0.63
C ALA A 245 -4.45 -1.57 -0.04
N ALA A 246 -3.90 -2.76 -0.05
CA ALA A 246 -4.58 -3.99 -0.44
C ALA A 246 -4.91 -4.81 0.81
N TRP A 247 -6.17 -5.17 0.97
CA TRP A 247 -6.71 -5.86 2.12
C TRP A 247 -7.34 -7.20 1.74
N ARG A 248 -7.03 -8.25 2.47
CA ARG A 248 -7.75 -9.52 2.40
C ARG A 248 -8.66 -9.71 3.60
N ILE A 249 -9.77 -10.42 3.42
CA ILE A 249 -10.65 -10.80 4.53
C ILE A 249 -9.98 -11.88 5.37
N ILE A 250 -10.03 -11.75 6.69
CA ILE A 250 -9.50 -12.75 7.63
C ILE A 250 -10.52 -13.87 7.80
N PRO A 251 -10.19 -15.12 7.43
CA PRO A 251 -11.05 -16.26 7.74
C PRO A 251 -11.00 -16.57 9.24
N GLU A 252 -12.18 -16.82 9.82
CA GLU A 252 -12.32 -17.03 11.27
C GLU A 252 -11.40 -18.17 11.80
N ALA A 253 -11.30 -19.27 11.05
CA ALA A 253 -10.46 -20.41 11.41
C ALA A 253 -8.95 -20.07 11.49
N ARG A 254 -8.52 -18.95 10.90
CA ARG A 254 -7.12 -18.52 10.86
C ARG A 254 -6.90 -17.18 11.57
N ARG A 255 -7.88 -16.66 12.27
CA ARG A 255 -7.82 -15.34 12.94
C ARG A 255 -6.54 -15.16 13.76
N ALA A 256 -6.23 -16.08 14.65
CA ALA A 256 -5.06 -16.00 15.51
C ALA A 256 -3.74 -15.90 14.72
N TYR A 257 -3.64 -16.58 13.57
CA TYR A 257 -2.47 -16.48 12.69
C TYR A 257 -2.35 -15.09 12.09
N PHE A 258 -3.45 -14.52 11.61
CA PHE A 258 -3.44 -13.17 11.01
C PHE A 258 -3.16 -12.10 12.06
N GLU A 259 -3.77 -12.17 13.22
CA GLU A 259 -3.50 -11.25 14.34
C GLU A 259 -2.06 -11.26 14.78
N GLN A 260 -1.42 -12.44 14.76
CA GLN A 260 -0.02 -12.57 15.14
C GLN A 260 0.96 -12.03 14.08
N ASN A 261 0.60 -12.07 12.79
CA ASN A 261 1.56 -11.87 11.72
C ASN A 261 1.27 -10.65 10.82
N TYR A 262 0.06 -10.13 10.84
CA TYR A 262 -0.38 -9.07 9.92
C TYR A 262 -0.84 -7.81 10.67
N LYS A 263 -0.73 -6.67 10.01
CA LYS A 263 -1.53 -5.51 10.40
C LYS A 263 -2.98 -5.82 10.09
N THR A 264 -3.82 -5.73 11.11
CA THR A 264 -5.25 -6.00 11.04
C THR A 264 -6.08 -4.73 11.20
N ALA A 265 -7.28 -4.74 10.65
CA ALA A 265 -8.25 -3.67 10.80
C ALA A 265 -9.68 -4.21 10.75
N HIS A 266 -10.63 -3.46 11.33
CA HIS A 266 -12.05 -3.68 11.12
C HIS A 266 -12.49 -2.95 9.85
N ALA A 267 -13.29 -3.61 9.01
CA ALA A 267 -13.79 -3.04 7.77
C ALA A 267 -15.26 -3.37 7.55
N ARG A 268 -15.99 -2.43 6.96
CA ARG A 268 -17.29 -2.71 6.38
C ARG A 268 -17.09 -3.13 4.93
N VAL A 269 -17.47 -4.35 4.62
CA VAL A 269 -17.34 -4.94 3.27
C VAL A 269 -18.72 -5.16 2.70
N TYR A 270 -18.96 -4.66 1.51
CA TYR A 270 -20.23 -4.88 0.82
C TYR A 270 -20.37 -6.32 0.34
N ASP A 271 -21.49 -6.90 0.58
CA ASP A 271 -21.91 -8.19 0.10
C ASP A 271 -22.84 -8.01 -1.12
N PRO A 272 -22.40 -8.35 -2.33
CA PRO A 272 -23.21 -8.19 -3.53
C PRO A 272 -24.45 -9.09 -3.55
N ASP A 273 -24.44 -10.26 -2.92
CA ASP A 273 -25.56 -11.20 -2.89
C ASP A 273 -26.73 -10.64 -2.07
N THR A 274 -26.40 -10.15 -0.87
CA THR A 274 -27.42 -9.58 0.03
C THR A 274 -27.63 -8.09 -0.17
N LYS A 275 -26.79 -7.44 -0.98
CA LYS A 275 -26.75 -5.97 -1.20
C LYS A 275 -26.63 -5.21 0.13
N THR A 276 -25.89 -5.75 1.09
CA THR A 276 -25.68 -5.19 2.41
C THR A 276 -24.20 -5.06 2.75
N TRP A 277 -23.92 -4.17 3.69
CA TRP A 277 -22.62 -4.03 4.28
C TRP A 277 -22.46 -5.02 5.44
N LYS A 278 -21.34 -5.74 5.48
CA LYS A 278 -20.99 -6.66 6.54
C LYS A 278 -19.69 -6.23 7.21
N ASP A 279 -19.66 -6.24 8.53
CA ASP A 279 -18.43 -6.04 9.27
C ASP A 279 -17.51 -7.26 9.09
N ARG A 280 -16.26 -7.00 8.77
CA ARG A 280 -15.22 -8.01 8.57
C ARG A 280 -13.92 -7.53 9.19
N ASP A 281 -13.13 -8.50 9.64
CA ASP A 281 -11.74 -8.25 9.96
C ASP A 281 -10.91 -8.50 8.71
N VAL A 282 -9.97 -7.59 8.46
CA VAL A 282 -9.12 -7.61 7.29
C VAL A 282 -7.65 -7.52 7.66
N ALA A 283 -6.79 -8.10 6.82
CA ALA A 283 -5.35 -8.08 6.95
C ALA A 283 -4.72 -7.34 5.78
N LEU A 284 -3.77 -6.46 6.08
CA LEU A 284 -2.99 -5.73 5.08
C LEU A 284 -2.06 -6.70 4.37
N VAL A 285 -2.13 -6.76 3.05
CA VAL A 285 -1.27 -7.63 2.22
C VAL A 285 -0.35 -6.85 1.29
N GLY A 286 -0.68 -5.60 0.97
CA GLY A 286 0.17 -4.72 0.17
C GLY A 286 -0.08 -3.26 0.50
N LEU A 287 0.94 -2.42 0.30
CA LEU A 287 0.88 -0.99 0.57
C LEU A 287 1.76 -0.21 -0.39
N HIS A 288 1.16 0.70 -1.15
CA HIS A 288 1.87 1.78 -1.81
C HIS A 288 1.91 3.02 -0.93
N ILE A 289 3.05 3.67 -0.89
CA ILE A 289 3.24 5.00 -0.31
C ILE A 289 3.87 5.85 -1.39
N ILE A 290 3.17 6.86 -1.85
CA ILE A 290 3.69 7.77 -2.86
C ILE A 290 3.74 9.19 -2.31
N LYS A 291 4.80 9.90 -2.64
CA LYS A 291 5.02 11.24 -2.14
C LYS A 291 5.62 12.14 -3.21
N LYS A 292 5.00 13.30 -3.41
CA LYS A 292 5.56 14.35 -4.25
C LYS A 292 6.63 15.12 -3.48
N THR A 293 7.81 15.26 -4.08
CA THR A 293 8.91 15.99 -3.46
C THR A 293 9.47 17.06 -4.42
N PRO A 294 10.19 18.08 -3.90
CA PRO A 294 10.79 19.10 -4.75
C PRO A 294 11.74 18.55 -5.81
N ASN A 295 12.50 17.52 -5.43
CA ASN A 295 13.47 16.87 -6.31
C ASN A 295 12.90 15.68 -7.11
N SER A 296 11.64 15.33 -6.89
CA SER A 296 10.92 14.30 -7.64
C SER A 296 9.47 14.73 -7.88
N PRO A 297 9.25 15.72 -8.77
CA PRO A 297 7.92 16.23 -9.06
C PRO A 297 7.01 15.20 -9.77
N GLN A 298 7.58 14.10 -10.30
CA GLN A 298 6.87 12.90 -10.78
C GLN A 298 6.62 11.88 -9.67
N TRP A 299 6.77 12.32 -8.44
CA TRP A 299 6.61 11.57 -7.21
C TRP A 299 7.69 10.50 -7.00
N VAL A 300 7.82 10.05 -5.76
CA VAL A 300 8.60 8.89 -5.31
C VAL A 300 7.60 7.82 -4.92
N TRP A 301 7.78 6.59 -5.42
CA TRP A 301 6.81 5.51 -5.39
C TRP A 301 7.36 4.31 -4.61
N ALA A 302 7.03 4.19 -3.33
CA ALA A 302 7.43 3.05 -2.50
C ALA A 302 6.34 1.98 -2.49
N THR A 303 6.72 0.71 -2.57
CA THR A 303 5.79 -0.41 -2.50
C THR A 303 6.25 -1.50 -1.55
N PHE A 304 5.32 -1.92 -0.69
CA PHE A 304 5.53 -2.93 0.34
C PHE A 304 4.55 -4.08 0.19
N GLU A 305 5.00 -5.28 0.54
CA GLU A 305 4.18 -6.49 0.53
C GLU A 305 4.41 -7.32 1.78
N HIS A 306 3.37 -8.07 2.18
CA HIS A 306 3.55 -9.09 3.20
C HIS A 306 4.30 -10.29 2.62
N LYS A 307 5.29 -10.81 3.35
CA LYS A 307 6.18 -11.92 2.95
C LYS A 307 5.46 -13.24 2.62
N ASP A 308 4.19 -13.39 3.03
CA ASP A 308 3.40 -14.60 2.78
C ASP A 308 2.43 -14.44 1.59
N ASN A 309 2.63 -13.43 0.75
CA ASN A 309 1.76 -13.24 -0.41
C ASN A 309 1.97 -14.33 -1.46
N VAL A 310 3.17 -14.46 -1.98
CA VAL A 310 3.49 -15.35 -3.10
C VAL A 310 4.94 -15.86 -2.99
N PRO A 311 5.26 -17.04 -3.54
CA PRO A 311 6.64 -17.46 -3.74
C PRO A 311 7.31 -16.68 -4.88
N VAL A 312 8.63 -16.73 -4.93
CA VAL A 312 9.40 -16.27 -6.10
C VAL A 312 9.50 -17.40 -7.13
N GLU A 313 9.68 -17.03 -8.38
CA GLU A 313 9.87 -17.99 -9.47
C GLU A 313 11.05 -18.95 -9.16
N GLY A 314 10.80 -20.24 -9.40
CA GLY A 314 11.74 -21.31 -9.07
C GLY A 314 11.63 -21.85 -7.63
N ASP A 315 10.90 -21.18 -6.74
CA ASP A 315 10.53 -21.74 -5.44
C ASP A 315 9.28 -22.62 -5.59
N SER A 316 9.32 -23.83 -5.05
CA SER A 316 8.16 -24.74 -5.05
C SER A 316 6.98 -24.20 -4.23
N GLY A 317 7.21 -23.26 -3.34
CA GLY A 317 6.23 -22.74 -2.39
C GLY A 317 5.79 -23.75 -1.32
N LYS A 318 6.32 -24.99 -1.32
CA LYS A 318 5.92 -26.05 -0.39
C LYS A 318 6.32 -25.76 1.04
N GLY A 319 5.50 -26.22 1.98
CA GLY A 319 5.74 -26.07 3.42
C GLY A 319 5.38 -24.70 3.99
N LYS A 320 4.79 -23.82 3.19
CA LYS A 320 4.28 -22.52 3.62
C LYS A 320 2.87 -22.29 3.09
N THR A 321 2.06 -21.59 3.85
CA THR A 321 0.72 -21.14 3.41
C THR A 321 0.85 -19.74 2.83
N TRP A 322 0.47 -19.59 1.58
CA TRP A 322 0.51 -18.33 0.86
C TRP A 322 -0.87 -17.67 0.77
N ASN A 323 -0.88 -16.36 0.60
CA ASN A 323 -2.14 -15.64 0.41
C ASN A 323 -2.72 -15.86 -1.00
N PHE A 324 -1.85 -15.92 -2.04
CA PHE A 324 -2.24 -15.91 -3.45
C PHE A 324 -1.59 -17.03 -4.28
N PHE A 325 -1.11 -18.08 -3.62
CA PHE A 325 -0.49 -19.22 -4.28
C PHE A 325 -0.83 -20.52 -3.54
N ASN A 326 -1.16 -21.57 -4.29
CA ASN A 326 -1.35 -22.93 -3.75
C ASN A 326 -0.27 -23.86 -4.35
N PRO A 327 0.71 -24.32 -3.55
CA PRO A 327 1.77 -25.21 -4.03
C PRO A 327 1.26 -26.61 -4.41
N ASP A 328 0.06 -26.97 -4.00
CA ASP A 328 -0.58 -28.27 -4.28
C ASP A 328 -1.62 -28.17 -5.39
N ALA A 329 -1.76 -27.02 -6.04
CA ALA A 329 -2.66 -26.88 -7.19
C ALA A 329 -2.21 -27.78 -8.36
N PRO A 330 -3.17 -28.40 -9.09
CA PRO A 330 -2.85 -29.15 -10.28
C PRO A 330 -2.07 -28.31 -11.30
N PRO A 331 -1.13 -28.91 -12.06
CA PRO A 331 -0.32 -28.16 -13.04
C PRO A 331 -1.12 -27.45 -14.13
N ASP A 332 -2.34 -27.95 -14.42
CA ASP A 332 -3.27 -27.40 -15.37
C ASP A 332 -4.31 -26.45 -14.75
N TYR A 333 -4.16 -26.17 -13.43
CA TYR A 333 -5.06 -25.25 -12.74
C TYR A 333 -5.02 -23.86 -13.40
N ARG A 334 -6.21 -23.33 -13.67
CA ARG A 334 -6.41 -22.02 -14.29
C ARG A 334 -7.43 -21.23 -13.47
N PRO A 335 -7.00 -20.19 -12.73
CA PRO A 335 -7.94 -19.31 -12.05
C PRO A 335 -8.84 -18.60 -13.06
N ASP A 336 -10.12 -18.50 -12.72
CA ASP A 336 -11.06 -17.70 -13.48
C ASP A 336 -11.02 -16.26 -12.95
N TRP A 337 -10.19 -15.43 -13.55
CA TRP A 337 -10.06 -14.01 -13.20
C TRP A 337 -10.82 -13.07 -14.14
N ASP A 338 -11.36 -13.59 -15.26
CA ASP A 338 -12.10 -12.80 -16.25
C ASP A 338 -13.51 -12.45 -15.75
N HIS A 339 -14.01 -13.20 -14.76
CA HIS A 339 -15.31 -12.99 -14.18
C HIS A 339 -15.20 -12.51 -12.75
N PRO A 340 -15.65 -11.26 -12.47
CA PRO A 340 -15.69 -10.78 -11.10
C PRO A 340 -16.58 -11.67 -10.25
N PRO A 341 -16.17 -12.00 -9.01
CA PRO A 341 -17.03 -12.73 -8.12
C PRO A 341 -18.27 -11.89 -7.80
N THR A 342 -19.43 -12.49 -7.97
CA THR A 342 -20.72 -11.85 -7.67
C THR A 342 -21.09 -11.97 -6.19
N SER A 343 -20.26 -12.68 -5.40
CA SER A 343 -20.54 -13.04 -4.02
C SER A 343 -19.29 -12.88 -3.13
N LEU A 344 -19.50 -12.62 -1.83
CA LEU A 344 -18.45 -12.72 -0.80
C LEU A 344 -18.23 -14.16 -0.30
N THR A 345 -18.99 -15.12 -0.79
CA THR A 345 -18.72 -16.53 -0.53
C THR A 345 -17.38 -16.91 -1.16
N PRO A 346 -16.58 -17.76 -0.51
CA PRO A 346 -15.32 -18.21 -1.07
C PRO A 346 -15.47 -18.74 -2.49
N GLN A 347 -14.62 -18.26 -3.38
CA GLN A 347 -14.61 -18.70 -4.78
C GLN A 347 -13.96 -20.08 -4.89
N THR A 348 -14.32 -20.82 -5.92
CA THR A 348 -13.74 -22.15 -6.20
C THR A 348 -12.39 -22.05 -6.92
N THR A 349 -12.05 -20.88 -7.43
CA THR A 349 -10.85 -20.64 -8.26
C THR A 349 -10.01 -19.50 -7.70
N PRO A 350 -9.30 -19.71 -6.55
CA PRO A 350 -8.40 -18.69 -6.01
C PRO A 350 -7.24 -18.40 -6.95
N ALA A 351 -6.62 -17.23 -6.82
CA ALA A 351 -5.49 -16.84 -7.65
C ALA A 351 -4.27 -17.75 -7.47
N GLN A 352 -3.48 -17.88 -8.53
CA GLN A 352 -2.22 -18.64 -8.54
C GLN A 352 -1.10 -17.72 -9.04
N ILE A 353 -0.57 -16.91 -8.12
CA ILE A 353 0.41 -15.86 -8.41
C ILE A 353 1.80 -16.28 -7.95
N ILE A 354 2.80 -16.03 -8.76
CA ILE A 354 4.21 -16.13 -8.40
C ILE A 354 4.91 -14.80 -8.73
N ARG A 355 5.96 -14.48 -8.00
CA ARG A 355 6.81 -13.33 -8.32
C ARG A 355 7.85 -13.73 -9.35
N VAL A 356 7.62 -13.38 -10.61
CA VAL A 356 8.57 -13.64 -11.71
C VAL A 356 9.76 -12.69 -11.59
N LYS A 357 9.52 -11.39 -11.39
CA LYS A 357 10.59 -10.44 -11.07
C LYS A 357 10.97 -10.57 -9.61
N GLN A 358 12.16 -11.07 -9.35
CA GLN A 358 12.69 -11.16 -7.99
C GLN A 358 13.07 -9.77 -7.46
N ILE A 359 13.06 -9.61 -6.14
CA ILE A 359 13.48 -8.37 -5.48
C ILE A 359 14.90 -7.95 -5.90
N LYS A 360 15.79 -8.92 -6.16
CA LYS A 360 17.19 -8.71 -6.58
C LYS A 360 17.39 -8.41 -8.07
N ALA A 361 16.35 -8.43 -8.88
CA ALA A 361 16.49 -8.22 -10.31
C ALA A 361 16.78 -6.73 -10.64
N ASP A 362 17.40 -6.48 -11.79
CA ASP A 362 17.83 -5.15 -12.29
C ASP A 362 18.82 -4.42 -11.36
N ASP A 363 19.74 -5.17 -10.73
CA ASP A 363 20.74 -4.65 -9.80
C ASP A 363 20.14 -3.90 -8.59
N ILE A 364 18.85 -4.13 -8.32
CA ILE A 364 18.12 -3.60 -7.19
C ILE A 364 17.91 -4.73 -6.21
N ASP A 365 18.62 -4.67 -5.11
CA ASP A 365 18.51 -5.65 -4.04
C ASP A 365 18.05 -4.98 -2.75
N ALA A 366 16.73 -4.91 -2.55
CA ALA A 366 16.15 -4.44 -1.30
C ALA A 366 16.26 -5.47 -0.16
N ALA A 367 16.65 -6.72 -0.44
CA ALA A 367 16.67 -7.78 0.56
C ALA A 367 17.66 -7.51 1.71
N PRO A 368 18.90 -7.02 1.50
CA PRO A 368 19.79 -6.68 2.61
C PRO A 368 19.21 -5.58 3.53
N LEU A 369 18.53 -4.59 2.94
CA LEU A 369 17.87 -3.53 3.68
C LEU A 369 16.65 -4.08 4.46
N ASN A 370 15.82 -4.92 3.84
CA ASN A 370 14.69 -5.57 4.52
C ASN A 370 15.18 -6.40 5.71
N ASP A 371 16.22 -7.22 5.52
CA ASP A 371 16.80 -8.02 6.60
C ASP A 371 17.32 -7.17 7.76
N ALA A 372 18.00 -6.08 7.47
CA ALA A 372 18.51 -5.15 8.49
C ALA A 372 17.36 -4.43 9.22
N MET A 373 16.34 -3.98 8.49
CA MET A 373 15.15 -3.37 9.06
C MET A 373 14.35 -4.34 9.94
N HIS A 374 14.16 -5.59 9.49
CA HIS A 374 13.48 -6.62 10.29
C HIS A 374 14.24 -6.93 11.58
N LYS A 375 15.58 -6.98 11.54
CA LYS A 375 16.42 -7.16 12.73
C LYS A 375 16.24 -5.98 13.70
N LEU A 376 16.30 -4.74 13.20
CA LEU A 376 16.13 -3.55 14.01
C LEU A 376 14.72 -3.49 14.64
N ILE A 377 13.67 -3.77 13.85
CA ILE A 377 12.28 -3.79 14.33
C ILE A 377 12.11 -4.87 15.41
N LYS A 378 12.58 -6.10 15.18
CA LYS A 378 12.48 -7.20 16.14
C LYS A 378 13.27 -6.93 17.42
N ALA A 379 14.44 -6.31 17.30
CA ALA A 379 15.27 -5.94 18.45
C ALA A 379 14.61 -4.88 19.35
N ARG A 380 13.93 -3.91 18.72
CA ARG A 380 13.28 -2.81 19.46
C ARG A 380 11.84 -3.14 19.86
N PHE A 381 11.10 -3.86 19.04
CA PHE A 381 9.68 -4.23 19.21
C PHE A 381 9.48 -5.73 18.94
N PRO A 382 9.86 -6.61 19.90
CA PRO A 382 9.70 -8.05 19.74
C PRO A 382 8.25 -8.42 19.42
N GLY A 383 8.06 -9.22 18.37
CA GLY A 383 6.73 -9.63 17.90
C GLY A 383 6.03 -8.62 16.98
N SER A 384 6.66 -7.51 16.64
CA SER A 384 6.08 -6.55 15.69
C SER A 384 5.68 -7.20 14.38
N VAL A 385 4.44 -7.01 13.97
CA VAL A 385 3.92 -7.51 12.67
C VAL A 385 4.62 -6.86 11.48
N TRP A 386 5.18 -5.66 11.65
CA TRP A 386 5.87 -4.93 10.59
C TRP A 386 7.18 -5.57 10.13
N ALA A 387 7.75 -6.47 10.93
CA ALA A 387 8.87 -7.31 10.52
C ALA A 387 8.47 -8.44 9.55
N ASN A 388 7.22 -8.49 9.09
CA ASN A 388 6.71 -9.43 8.10
C ASN A 388 6.39 -8.74 6.76
N TYR A 389 6.75 -7.46 6.61
CA TYR A 389 6.55 -6.71 5.37
C TYR A 389 7.90 -6.38 4.75
N ASP A 390 8.01 -6.62 3.45
CA ASP A 390 9.18 -6.32 2.65
C ASP A 390 8.93 -5.10 1.77
N LEU A 391 9.88 -4.19 1.75
CA LEU A 391 9.99 -3.23 0.67
C LEU A 391 10.36 -3.98 -0.61
N ILE A 392 9.55 -3.87 -1.64
CA ILE A 392 9.89 -4.42 -2.95
C ILE A 392 10.91 -3.53 -3.63
N SER A 393 10.66 -2.25 -3.70
CA SER A 393 11.59 -1.18 -4.01
C SER A 393 10.90 0.18 -3.96
N VAL A 394 11.67 1.23 -4.20
CA VAL A 394 11.18 2.60 -4.44
C VAL A 394 11.49 2.98 -5.87
N GLN A 395 10.46 3.33 -6.64
CA GLN A 395 10.65 3.91 -7.97
C GLN A 395 10.76 5.42 -7.90
N TRP A 396 11.71 5.98 -8.66
CA TRP A 396 12.02 7.39 -8.72
C TRP A 396 12.43 7.82 -10.12
N PRO A 397 12.26 9.10 -10.49
CA PRO A 397 12.68 9.62 -11.80
C PRO A 397 14.21 9.80 -11.85
N ALA A 398 14.88 9.19 -12.83
CA ALA A 398 16.34 9.28 -12.96
C ALA A 398 16.83 10.67 -13.35
N ASP A 399 15.99 11.46 -14.01
CA ASP A 399 16.28 12.86 -14.40
C ASP A 399 15.00 13.70 -14.22
N PRO A 400 14.64 14.01 -12.95
CA PRO A 400 13.32 14.55 -12.61
C PRO A 400 13.03 15.94 -13.13
N LEU A 401 14.07 16.71 -13.46
CA LEU A 401 13.94 18.12 -13.86
C LEU A 401 14.15 18.35 -15.38
N ASN A 402 14.35 17.29 -16.15
CA ASN A 402 14.58 17.40 -17.58
C ASN A 402 13.73 16.38 -18.38
N PRO A 403 12.70 16.78 -19.14
CA PRO A 403 12.22 18.16 -19.22
C PRO A 403 11.52 18.59 -17.94
N THR A 404 11.48 19.90 -17.70
CA THR A 404 10.77 20.46 -16.55
C THR A 404 9.30 20.05 -16.58
N PRO A 405 8.77 19.48 -15.52
CA PRO A 405 7.37 19.09 -15.45
C PRO A 405 6.43 20.27 -15.71
N ASN A 406 5.44 20.04 -16.53
CA ASN A 406 4.39 21.01 -16.81
C ASN A 406 3.05 20.49 -16.27
N PRO A 407 2.41 21.16 -15.31
CA PRO A 407 1.17 20.71 -14.72
C PRO A 407 -0.01 20.61 -15.70
N LYS A 408 0.09 21.27 -16.87
CA LYS A 408 -0.90 21.12 -17.96
C LYS A 408 -0.60 19.95 -18.91
N ILE A 409 0.59 19.35 -18.80
CA ILE A 409 1.05 18.26 -19.66
C ILE A 409 1.77 17.23 -18.76
N SER A 410 1.02 16.49 -17.95
CA SER A 410 1.63 15.52 -17.03
C SER A 410 2.24 14.27 -17.69
N LYS A 411 2.02 14.10 -19.01
CA LYS A 411 2.62 13.00 -19.78
C LYS A 411 4.10 13.16 -20.09
N VAL A 412 4.73 14.24 -19.63
CA VAL A 412 6.17 14.44 -19.83
C VAL A 412 6.94 13.48 -18.95
N LEU A 413 7.57 12.49 -19.55
CA LEU A 413 8.57 11.69 -18.86
C LEU A 413 9.85 12.51 -18.68
N PRO A 414 10.52 12.36 -17.53
CA PRO A 414 11.89 12.83 -17.41
C PRO A 414 12.75 12.19 -18.50
N SER A 415 13.82 12.86 -18.95
CA SER A 415 14.68 12.35 -20.03
C SER A 415 15.48 11.11 -19.62
N GLY A 416 15.39 10.65 -18.39
CA GLY A 416 15.88 9.36 -17.93
C GLY A 416 14.74 8.37 -17.74
N GLN A 417 15.04 7.07 -17.82
CA GLN A 417 14.09 6.01 -17.46
C GLN A 417 13.81 6.07 -15.94
N PRO A 418 12.58 5.80 -15.49
CA PRO A 418 12.33 5.55 -14.06
C PRO A 418 13.24 4.45 -13.51
N ARG A 419 13.64 4.56 -12.25
CA ARG A 419 14.46 3.56 -11.56
C ARG A 419 13.71 3.02 -10.33
N PRO A 420 13.58 1.70 -10.18
CA PRO A 420 13.81 0.65 -11.18
C PRO A 420 12.91 0.85 -12.42
N ARG A 421 13.28 0.27 -13.54
CA ARG A 421 12.47 0.36 -14.77
C ARG A 421 11.13 -0.34 -14.61
N VAL A 422 11.15 -1.47 -13.90
CA VAL A 422 9.96 -2.28 -13.60
C VAL A 422 9.83 -2.36 -12.09
N LEU A 423 8.67 -1.98 -11.59
CA LEU A 423 8.31 -2.16 -10.19
C LEU A 423 6.83 -2.52 -10.12
N ALA A 424 6.54 -3.61 -9.40
CA ALA A 424 5.20 -4.12 -9.31
C ALA A 424 4.94 -4.79 -7.97
N ASN A 425 3.74 -4.61 -7.46
CA ASN A 425 3.22 -5.24 -6.26
C ASN A 425 2.33 -6.43 -6.64
N THR A 426 2.58 -7.61 -6.06
CA THR A 426 1.80 -8.82 -6.37
C THR A 426 0.34 -8.71 -5.95
N THR A 427 -0.03 -7.74 -5.15
CA THR A 427 -1.42 -7.54 -4.71
C THR A 427 -2.13 -6.43 -5.47
N MET A 428 -1.41 -5.61 -6.26
CA MET A 428 -1.97 -4.43 -6.92
C MET A 428 -1.76 -4.42 -8.44
N GLU A 429 -0.65 -5.00 -8.93
CA GLU A 429 -0.33 -5.03 -10.35
C GLU A 429 -0.18 -6.45 -10.92
N SER A 430 -0.78 -7.47 -10.29
CA SER A 430 -0.65 -8.88 -10.69
C SER A 430 -1.00 -9.13 -12.14
N TYR A 431 -1.99 -8.45 -12.67
CA TYR A 431 -2.53 -8.65 -14.00
C TYR A 431 -2.26 -7.51 -14.98
N GLN A 432 -1.72 -6.39 -14.50
CA GLN A 432 -1.40 -5.25 -15.38
C GLN A 432 -0.09 -5.39 -16.14
N GLN A 433 0.73 -6.35 -15.78
CA GLN A 433 2.12 -6.40 -16.19
C GLN A 433 2.36 -7.00 -17.55
N THR A 434 1.47 -7.87 -18.03
CA THR A 434 1.50 -8.39 -19.38
C THR A 434 0.19 -9.08 -19.72
N LYS A 435 -0.25 -8.96 -20.96
CA LYS A 435 -1.14 -9.97 -21.55
C LYS A 435 -0.30 -11.22 -21.76
N PHE A 436 -0.54 -12.24 -20.96
CA PHE A 436 0.11 -13.52 -21.12
C PHE A 436 -0.42 -14.22 -22.37
N SER A 437 0.44 -14.48 -23.32
CA SER A 437 0.07 -15.16 -24.56
C SER A 437 -0.11 -16.68 -24.40
N ASP A 438 0.31 -17.26 -23.27
CA ASP A 438 0.45 -18.71 -23.10
C ASP A 438 0.07 -19.27 -21.73
N GLY A 439 -0.71 -18.53 -20.96
CA GLY A 439 -1.29 -19.03 -19.70
C GLY A 439 -0.32 -19.15 -18.55
N ALA A 440 0.83 -18.51 -18.61
CA ALA A 440 1.72 -18.36 -17.45
C ALA A 440 1.06 -17.45 -16.42
N TYR A 441 1.01 -17.90 -15.17
CA TYR A 441 0.41 -17.18 -14.04
C TYR A 441 1.49 -16.53 -13.24
N GLY A 442 1.49 -15.22 -13.20
CA GLY A 442 2.45 -14.51 -12.38
C GLY A 442 2.79 -13.15 -12.96
N MET A 443 3.56 -12.41 -12.20
CA MET A 443 4.08 -11.14 -12.65
C MET A 443 5.24 -11.37 -13.61
N SER A 444 5.04 -11.07 -14.88
CA SER A 444 6.16 -11.01 -15.80
C SER A 444 6.86 -9.67 -15.67
N PRO A 445 8.18 -9.64 -15.47
CA PRO A 445 8.96 -8.41 -15.50
C PRO A 445 9.22 -7.93 -16.93
N GLY A 446 9.09 -8.84 -17.89
CA GLY A 446 9.25 -8.55 -19.30
C GLY A 446 7.96 -7.97 -19.87
N ILE A 447 8.07 -6.91 -20.63
CA ILE A 447 7.00 -6.50 -21.51
C ILE A 447 7.13 -7.44 -22.70
N THR A 448 6.22 -8.39 -22.80
CA THR A 448 6.08 -9.15 -24.03
C THR A 448 5.23 -8.32 -24.99
N SER A 449 5.64 -8.26 -26.24
CA SER A 449 4.75 -7.79 -27.30
C SER A 449 3.53 -8.70 -27.34
N ASP A 450 2.43 -8.24 -27.94
CA ASP A 450 1.19 -9.00 -28.14
C ASP A 450 1.37 -10.41 -28.77
N GLN A 451 2.60 -10.79 -29.08
CA GLN A 451 2.98 -12.06 -29.70
C GLN A 451 4.03 -12.85 -28.90
N GLY A 452 4.25 -12.57 -27.62
CA GLY A 452 5.16 -13.36 -26.75
C GLY A 452 6.64 -13.21 -27.09
N GLN A 453 7.03 -12.29 -27.94
CA GLN A 453 8.44 -12.01 -28.23
C GLN A 453 8.91 -10.78 -27.47
N GLU A 454 10.03 -10.95 -26.77
CA GLU A 454 10.78 -9.84 -26.22
C GLU A 454 11.23 -8.93 -27.36
N LYS A 455 10.49 -7.88 -27.63
CA LYS A 455 10.93 -6.84 -28.58
C LYS A 455 11.69 -5.78 -27.78
N ASP A 456 12.70 -5.20 -28.41
CA ASP A 456 13.26 -3.92 -27.97
C ASP A 456 12.12 -2.89 -27.88
N ILE A 457 11.64 -2.72 -26.65
CA ILE A 457 10.39 -2.02 -26.39
C ILE A 457 10.65 -0.55 -26.54
N ASN A 458 9.89 0.06 -27.42
CA ASN A 458 9.83 1.49 -27.57
C ASN A 458 9.53 2.13 -26.21
N VAL A 459 10.13 3.27 -25.90
CA VAL A 459 10.00 3.97 -24.61
C VAL A 459 8.52 4.17 -24.20
N GLU A 460 7.63 4.28 -25.18
CA GLU A 460 6.19 4.41 -24.98
C GLU A 460 5.51 3.12 -24.49
N ASP A 461 6.00 1.95 -24.92
CA ASP A 461 5.46 0.64 -24.50
C ASP A 461 6.03 0.15 -23.16
N LYS A 462 7.21 0.66 -22.74
CA LYS A 462 7.84 0.39 -21.45
C LYS A 462 7.04 0.93 -20.27
N GLY A 463 5.94 1.63 -20.53
CA GLY A 463 5.13 2.31 -19.54
C GLY A 463 4.26 1.42 -18.66
N LYS A 464 3.93 0.22 -19.07
CA LYS A 464 2.90 -0.59 -18.40
C LYS A 464 3.38 -1.31 -17.13
N SER A 465 4.68 -1.37 -16.88
CA SER A 465 5.26 -2.04 -15.70
C SER A 465 5.97 -1.07 -14.76
N SER A 466 5.67 0.21 -14.86
CA SER A 466 6.32 1.27 -14.09
C SER A 466 5.27 2.23 -13.52
N CYS A 467 5.32 2.48 -12.22
CA CYS A 467 4.43 3.41 -11.53
C CYS A 467 4.40 4.78 -12.24
N ILE A 468 5.57 5.41 -12.40
CA ILE A 468 5.70 6.73 -13.02
C ILE A 468 5.19 6.72 -14.47
N SER A 469 5.50 5.68 -15.22
CA SER A 469 5.11 5.61 -16.64
C SER A 469 3.62 5.40 -16.83
N CYS A 470 2.99 4.61 -15.98
CA CYS A 470 1.54 4.43 -15.96
C CYS A 470 0.84 5.73 -15.51
N HIS A 471 1.29 6.29 -14.39
CA HIS A 471 0.66 7.46 -13.78
C HIS A 471 0.91 8.77 -14.55
N ARG A 472 1.94 8.84 -15.43
CA ARG A 472 2.18 10.03 -16.28
C ARG A 472 1.03 10.36 -17.22
N ILE A 473 0.22 9.37 -17.58
CA ILE A 473 -0.95 9.55 -18.44
C ILE A 473 -2.23 9.80 -17.66
N SER A 474 -2.12 10.00 -16.34
CA SER A 474 -3.26 10.26 -15.47
C SER A 474 -3.98 11.55 -15.90
N ALA A 475 -5.15 11.40 -16.46
CA ALA A 475 -5.97 12.49 -16.96
C ALA A 475 -7.44 12.14 -16.92
N ILE A 476 -8.28 13.09 -16.53
CA ILE A 476 -9.73 12.94 -16.55
C ILE A 476 -10.24 13.25 -17.96
N THR A 477 -11.18 12.45 -18.44
CA THR A 477 -12.01 12.80 -19.58
C THR A 477 -13.27 13.49 -19.05
N PRO A 478 -13.50 14.77 -19.38
CA PRO A 478 -14.64 15.50 -18.85
C PRO A 478 -15.96 14.88 -19.30
N GLN A 479 -16.91 14.81 -18.40
CA GLN A 479 -18.26 14.30 -18.65
C GLN A 479 -19.21 15.40 -19.23
N PHE A 480 -18.72 16.63 -19.37
CA PHE A 480 -19.48 17.71 -19.95
C PHE A 480 -19.66 17.55 -21.46
N VAL A 481 -20.86 17.83 -21.96
CA VAL A 481 -21.22 17.62 -23.36
C VAL A 481 -20.31 18.39 -24.33
N ASN A 482 -19.85 19.57 -23.96
CA ASN A 482 -19.08 20.47 -24.82
C ASN A 482 -17.57 20.21 -24.80
N HIS A 483 -17.08 19.28 -23.98
CA HIS A 483 -15.65 19.02 -23.76
C HIS A 483 -15.25 17.57 -24.05
N ARG A 484 -16.05 16.85 -24.83
CA ARG A 484 -15.75 15.47 -25.24
C ARG A 484 -14.45 15.43 -26.04
N GLY A 485 -13.52 14.58 -25.57
CA GLY A 485 -12.21 14.41 -26.20
C GLY A 485 -11.09 15.26 -25.61
N GLU A 486 -11.39 16.20 -24.69
CA GLU A 486 -10.37 16.86 -23.91
C GLU A 486 -9.80 15.92 -22.84
N LYS A 487 -8.53 16.13 -22.47
CA LYS A 487 -7.89 15.45 -21.35
C LYS A 487 -7.37 16.48 -20.36
N TRP A 488 -7.77 16.34 -19.11
CA TRP A 488 -7.35 17.20 -18.01
C TRP A 488 -6.38 16.44 -17.13
N TRP A 489 -5.11 16.80 -17.21
CA TRP A 489 -4.03 16.13 -16.53
C TRP A 489 -4.09 16.37 -15.03
N THR A 490 -3.79 15.33 -14.24
CA THR A 490 -4.02 15.27 -12.79
C THR A 490 -2.73 15.12 -11.98
N ASP A 491 -1.61 15.58 -12.53
CA ASP A 491 -0.33 15.63 -11.82
C ASP A 491 0.11 14.25 -11.27
N TYR A 492 -0.01 13.21 -12.09
CA TYR A 492 0.27 11.80 -11.75
C TYR A 492 -0.73 11.15 -10.79
N SER A 493 -1.63 11.90 -10.15
CA SER A 493 -2.62 11.36 -9.25
C SER A 493 -3.84 10.79 -10.00
N THR A 494 -4.18 9.54 -9.75
CA THR A 494 -5.40 8.91 -10.27
C THR A 494 -6.64 9.20 -9.41
N LEU A 495 -6.47 9.83 -8.26
CA LEU A 495 -7.58 10.14 -7.34
C LEU A 495 -8.66 10.99 -8.00
N PHE A 496 -8.25 11.91 -8.85
CA PHE A 496 -9.15 12.81 -9.58
C PHE A 496 -10.10 12.10 -10.55
N PHE A 497 -9.82 10.84 -10.93
CA PHE A 497 -10.76 10.04 -11.74
C PHE A 497 -12.12 9.84 -11.05
N LYS A 498 -12.15 9.96 -9.73
CA LYS A 498 -13.37 9.87 -8.92
C LYS A 498 -14.21 11.14 -8.96
N ALA A 499 -13.66 12.26 -9.45
CA ALA A 499 -14.36 13.53 -9.50
C ALA A 499 -15.60 13.45 -10.39
N LYS A 500 -16.76 13.75 -9.83
CA LYS A 500 -18.04 13.75 -10.51
C LYS A 500 -18.43 15.16 -10.96
N VAL A 501 -19.37 15.22 -11.87
CA VAL A 501 -20.06 16.48 -12.19
C VAL A 501 -20.92 16.86 -11.00
N LYS A 502 -20.88 18.13 -10.60
CA LYS A 502 -21.69 18.63 -9.49
C LYS A 502 -23.18 18.53 -9.85
N LYS A 503 -23.98 17.99 -8.94
CA LYS A 503 -25.42 17.91 -9.12
C LYS A 503 -26.10 19.23 -8.85
#